data_00f1e3bfc072d60379c6b4f1bfd2a96f
#
_entry.id   00f1e3bfc072d60379c6b4f1bfd2a96f
#
_cell.length_a   1.000
_cell.length_b   1.000
_cell.length_c   1.000
_cell.angle_alpha   90.00
_cell.angle_beta   90.00
_cell.angle_gamma   90.00
#
_symmetry.space_group_name_H-M   'P 1'
#
loop_
_entity.id
_entity.type
_entity.pdbx_description
1 polymer ?
#
loop_
_entity_poly.entity_id
_entity_poly.type
_entity_poly.pdbx_seq_one_letter_code
_entity_poly.pdbx_strand_id
1 'polypeptide(L)'
;MISESASSAVVLSGWGIAPEAVAPLFPAGTRVLAPTRENVARLAGAPRVVGYSLGALLLLDAAARGEFSCADVVLFAPFLAFPREAGAGGRVSATQVKFLRRWLKKDAPAALADFYARAGLSFPPPAAGDAPPYRIEDLDAGLEILATAKLDAVPAAARSWEIVLGEADALLDAPAVAATFVENSVRLVPAGTHDLRTLL
;
A
#
# COMPACT_ATOMS: atom_id res chain seq x y z
N MET A 1 6.57 36.21 -12.76
CA MET A 1 5.95 34.88 -12.97
C MET A 1 6.84 33.90 -12.26
N ILE A 2 6.46 33.53 -11.03
CA ILE A 2 7.15 32.46 -10.29
C ILE A 2 6.57 31.16 -10.84
N SER A 3 7.38 30.41 -11.59
CA SER A 3 7.06 29.05 -11.99
C SER A 3 6.97 28.25 -10.69
N GLU A 4 5.77 27.94 -10.23
CA GLU A 4 5.55 26.83 -9.31
C GLU A 4 6.00 25.56 -10.04
N SER A 5 7.26 25.19 -9.83
CA SER A 5 7.72 23.86 -10.09
C SER A 5 6.88 22.96 -9.18
N ALA A 6 5.78 22.43 -9.72
CA ALA A 6 4.98 21.42 -9.04
C ALA A 6 5.93 20.27 -8.73
N SER A 7 6.31 20.19 -7.45
CA SER A 7 7.17 19.12 -6.93
C SER A 7 6.48 17.81 -7.22
N SER A 8 7.00 17.06 -8.22
CA SER A 8 6.34 15.87 -8.71
C SER A 8 6.39 14.77 -7.65
N ALA A 9 5.25 14.51 -7.02
CA ALA A 9 5.10 13.42 -6.08
C ALA A 9 5.30 12.06 -6.78
N VAL A 10 5.75 11.08 -6.03
CA VAL A 10 5.81 9.69 -6.48
C VAL A 10 4.93 8.84 -5.59
N VAL A 11 4.04 8.06 -6.19
CA VAL A 11 3.12 7.14 -5.50
C VAL A 11 3.60 5.71 -5.68
N LEU A 12 3.71 4.97 -4.58
CA LEU A 12 3.89 3.53 -4.59
C LEU A 12 2.53 2.88 -4.30
N SER A 13 1.98 2.19 -5.28
CA SER A 13 0.60 1.67 -5.29
C SER A 13 0.39 0.49 -4.33
N GLY A 14 -0.84 -0.01 -4.24
CA GLY A 14 -1.20 -1.21 -3.49
C GLY A 14 -1.01 -2.50 -4.29
N TRP A 15 -1.10 -3.66 -3.60
CA TRP A 15 -1.01 -4.97 -4.25
C TRP A 15 -2.11 -5.16 -5.30
N GLY A 16 -1.73 -5.61 -6.48
CA GLY A 16 -2.65 -5.92 -7.56
C GLY A 16 -3.40 -4.71 -8.13
N ILE A 17 -3.00 -3.47 -7.81
CA ILE A 17 -3.66 -2.25 -8.28
C ILE A 17 -2.80 -1.58 -9.35
N ALA A 18 -3.41 -1.38 -10.52
CA ALA A 18 -2.74 -0.80 -11.68
C ALA A 18 -2.32 0.65 -11.41
N PRO A 19 -1.04 1.03 -11.63
CA PRO A 19 -0.61 2.42 -11.57
C PRO A 19 -1.49 3.36 -12.39
N GLU A 20 -1.94 2.93 -13.56
CA GLU A 20 -2.79 3.67 -14.48
C GLU A 20 -4.18 3.96 -13.89
N ALA A 21 -4.68 3.09 -13.01
CA ALA A 21 -5.95 3.29 -12.31
C ALA A 21 -5.82 4.30 -11.15
N VAL A 22 -4.62 4.41 -10.58
CA VAL A 22 -4.31 5.32 -9.46
C VAL A 22 -3.89 6.71 -9.95
N ALA A 23 -3.18 6.79 -11.07
CA ALA A 23 -2.62 8.05 -11.58
C ALA A 23 -3.65 9.20 -11.71
N PRO A 24 -4.89 8.98 -12.17
CA PRO A 24 -5.89 10.04 -12.28
C PRO A 24 -6.34 10.65 -10.94
N LEU A 25 -6.02 10.00 -9.80
CA LEU A 25 -6.37 10.49 -8.46
C LEU A 25 -5.40 11.56 -7.95
N PHE A 26 -4.30 11.76 -8.63
CA PHE A 26 -3.23 12.68 -8.22
C PHE A 26 -3.03 13.79 -9.26
N PRO A 27 -2.41 14.91 -8.86
CA PRO A 27 -2.10 15.99 -9.81
C PRO A 27 -1.29 15.51 -11.03
N ALA A 28 -1.49 16.17 -12.16
CA ALA A 28 -0.73 15.89 -13.37
C ALA A 28 0.79 15.95 -13.11
N GLY A 29 1.54 15.00 -13.67
CA GLY A 29 2.97 14.88 -13.44
C GLY A 29 3.35 13.97 -12.25
N THR A 30 2.40 13.52 -11.43
CA THR A 30 2.66 12.49 -10.40
C THR A 30 3.01 11.17 -11.07
N ARG A 31 4.13 10.59 -10.66
CA ARG A 31 4.52 9.24 -11.09
C ARG A 31 3.88 8.20 -10.17
N VAL A 32 3.20 7.23 -10.73
CA VAL A 32 2.67 6.08 -9.97
C VAL A 32 3.45 4.82 -10.35
N LEU A 33 3.94 4.11 -9.35
CA LEU A 33 4.77 2.92 -9.48
C LEU A 33 4.08 1.72 -8.82
N ALA A 34 4.33 0.54 -9.35
CA ALA A 34 3.90 -0.70 -8.71
C ALA A 34 4.64 -0.93 -7.38
N PRO A 35 4.01 -1.61 -6.41
CA PRO A 35 4.56 -1.83 -5.07
C PRO A 35 5.60 -2.95 -5.09
N THR A 36 6.81 -2.62 -5.54
CA THR A 36 7.97 -3.54 -5.55
C THR A 36 9.15 -2.92 -4.80
N ARG A 37 10.03 -3.76 -4.24
CA ARG A 37 11.27 -3.30 -3.60
C ARG A 37 12.19 -2.55 -4.56
N GLU A 38 12.24 -2.96 -5.82
CA GLU A 38 12.99 -2.27 -6.86
C GLU A 38 12.49 -0.83 -7.06
N ASN A 39 11.16 -0.63 -7.06
CA ASN A 39 10.57 0.69 -7.21
C ASN A 39 10.80 1.56 -5.97
N VAL A 40 10.89 0.99 -4.76
CA VAL A 40 11.30 1.75 -3.55
C VAL A 40 12.69 2.36 -3.75
N ALA A 41 13.66 1.61 -4.28
CA ALA A 41 15.00 2.13 -4.55
C ALA A 41 15.01 3.31 -5.55
N ARG A 42 13.99 3.40 -6.42
CA ARG A 42 13.83 4.49 -7.40
C ARG A 42 13.21 5.77 -6.82
N LEU A 43 12.84 5.77 -5.53
CA LEU A 43 12.25 6.93 -4.85
C LEU A 43 13.30 7.89 -4.28
N ALA A 44 14.58 7.54 -4.33
CA ALA A 44 15.66 8.36 -3.81
C ALA A 44 15.61 9.78 -4.41
N GLY A 45 15.59 10.79 -3.54
CA GLY A 45 15.53 12.21 -3.95
C GLY A 45 14.15 12.69 -4.38
N ALA A 46 13.10 11.87 -4.30
CA ALA A 46 11.74 12.35 -4.53
C ALA A 46 11.35 13.36 -3.42
N PRO A 47 10.82 14.54 -3.77
CA PRO A 47 10.49 15.57 -2.80
C PRO A 47 9.27 15.20 -1.95
N ARG A 48 8.34 14.45 -2.50
CA ARG A 48 7.15 13.92 -1.83
C ARG A 48 6.89 12.48 -2.28
N VAL A 49 6.59 11.62 -1.31
CA VAL A 49 6.27 10.22 -1.56
C VAL A 49 4.93 9.85 -0.95
N VAL A 50 4.14 9.09 -1.68
CA VAL A 50 2.89 8.51 -1.20
C VAL A 50 3.01 7.00 -1.22
N GLY A 51 2.72 6.35 -0.10
CA GLY A 51 2.62 4.90 0.00
C GLY A 51 1.18 4.46 0.19
N TYR A 52 0.71 3.47 -0.58
CA TYR A 52 -0.62 2.94 -0.41
C TYR A 52 -0.59 1.43 -0.15
N SER A 53 -1.20 0.99 0.96
CA SER A 53 -1.36 -0.43 1.31
C SER A 53 -0.01 -1.19 1.28
N LEU A 54 0.22 -2.15 0.38
CA LEU A 54 1.52 -2.83 0.23
C LEU A 54 2.65 -1.82 -0.04
N GLY A 55 2.40 -0.77 -0.82
CA GLY A 55 3.38 0.29 -1.04
C GLY A 55 3.78 1.00 0.26
N ALA A 56 2.83 1.25 1.15
CA ALA A 56 3.11 1.81 2.48
C ALA A 56 3.97 0.86 3.34
N LEU A 57 3.65 -0.44 3.36
CA LEU A 57 4.46 -1.44 4.07
C LEU A 57 5.90 -1.48 3.55
N LEU A 58 6.09 -1.44 2.22
CA LEU A 58 7.42 -1.44 1.62
C LEU A 58 8.24 -0.21 1.96
N LEU A 59 7.62 0.98 2.06
CA LEU A 59 8.28 2.20 2.50
C LEU A 59 8.70 2.10 3.97
N LEU A 60 7.82 1.60 4.83
CA LEU A 60 8.12 1.38 6.25
C LEU A 60 9.24 0.35 6.43
N ASP A 61 9.20 -0.76 5.68
CA ASP A 61 10.24 -1.79 5.71
C ASP A 61 11.61 -1.25 5.23
N ALA A 62 11.64 -0.46 4.16
CA ALA A 62 12.86 0.18 3.67
C ALA A 62 13.40 1.24 4.65
N ALA A 63 12.51 2.01 5.29
CA ALA A 63 12.90 2.96 6.32
C ALA A 63 13.49 2.26 7.56
N ALA A 64 12.94 1.11 7.96
CA ALA A 64 13.47 0.29 9.05
C ALA A 64 14.88 -0.23 8.77
N ARG A 65 15.18 -0.51 7.50
CA ARG A 65 16.53 -0.93 7.07
C ARG A 65 17.49 0.23 6.79
N GLY A 66 17.04 1.49 6.91
CA GLY A 66 17.84 2.67 6.55
C GLY A 66 18.05 2.85 5.04
N GLU A 67 17.27 2.18 4.20
CA GLU A 67 17.36 2.21 2.74
C GLU A 67 16.45 3.29 2.11
N PHE A 68 15.56 3.88 2.90
CA PHE A 68 14.65 4.94 2.45
C PHE A 68 14.49 6.02 3.51
N SER A 69 14.57 7.28 3.07
CA SER A 69 14.31 8.46 3.87
C SER A 69 13.70 9.56 2.99
N CYS A 70 12.60 10.14 3.42
CA CYS A 70 11.96 11.29 2.80
C CYS A 70 11.22 12.07 3.89
N ALA A 71 11.27 13.40 3.84
CA ALA A 71 10.65 14.23 4.85
C ALA A 71 9.13 14.41 4.65
N ASP A 72 8.68 14.41 3.39
CA ASP A 72 7.27 14.58 3.04
C ASP A 72 6.71 13.24 2.53
N VAL A 73 6.10 12.47 3.44
CA VAL A 73 5.51 11.16 3.13
C VAL A 73 4.10 11.08 3.70
N VAL A 74 3.17 10.61 2.87
CA VAL A 74 1.81 10.26 3.27
C VAL A 74 1.58 8.77 3.02
N LEU A 75 1.09 8.08 4.03
CA LEU A 75 0.75 6.66 3.94
C LEU A 75 -0.77 6.46 4.01
N PHE A 76 -1.34 5.90 2.98
CA PHE A 76 -2.75 5.49 2.92
C PHE A 76 -2.90 4.01 3.25
N ALA A 77 -3.78 3.69 4.18
CA ALA A 77 -4.03 2.33 4.65
C ALA A 77 -2.73 1.55 5.00
N PRO A 78 -1.78 2.15 5.76
CA PRO A 78 -0.57 1.46 6.18
C PRO A 78 -0.85 0.41 7.25
N PHE A 79 0.10 -0.49 7.44
CA PHE A 79 0.12 -1.47 8.53
C PHE A 79 1.56 -1.93 8.78
N LEU A 80 1.83 -2.42 9.99
CA LEU A 80 3.14 -2.99 10.35
C LEU A 80 3.22 -4.50 10.06
N ALA A 81 2.07 -5.17 10.00
CA ALA A 81 1.91 -6.55 9.55
C ALA A 81 0.49 -6.74 9.03
N PHE A 82 0.34 -7.45 7.90
CA PHE A 82 -0.96 -7.64 7.28
C PHE A 82 -1.80 -8.77 7.89
N PRO A 83 -1.25 -9.94 8.27
CA PRO A 83 -2.04 -11.02 8.83
C PRO A 83 -2.63 -10.67 10.20
N ARG A 84 -3.91 -11.04 10.39
CA ARG A 84 -4.63 -10.86 11.66
C ARG A 84 -3.89 -11.46 12.86
N GLU A 85 -3.23 -12.59 12.64
CA GLU A 85 -2.49 -13.33 13.66
C GLU A 85 -1.26 -12.56 14.17
N ALA A 86 -0.83 -11.52 13.48
CA ALA A 86 0.25 -10.65 13.91
C ALA A 86 -0.18 -9.66 15.01
N GLY A 87 -1.49 -9.43 15.19
CA GLY A 87 -2.02 -8.52 16.21
C GLY A 87 -1.78 -7.03 15.95
N ALA A 88 -1.46 -6.66 14.71
CA ALA A 88 -1.14 -5.28 14.29
C ALA A 88 -2.29 -4.61 13.50
N GLY A 89 -3.53 -5.02 13.72
CA GLY A 89 -4.71 -4.42 13.11
C GLY A 89 -5.12 -5.00 11.74
N GLY A 90 -4.42 -6.00 11.20
CA GLY A 90 -4.89 -6.72 10.02
C GLY A 90 -6.13 -7.56 10.32
N ARG A 91 -7.09 -7.63 9.38
CA ARG A 91 -8.30 -8.46 9.48
C ARG A 91 -8.24 -9.74 8.68
N VAL A 92 -7.31 -9.85 7.74
CA VAL A 92 -7.14 -11.02 6.85
C VAL A 92 -6.24 -12.05 7.53
N SER A 93 -6.68 -13.31 7.62
CA SER A 93 -5.84 -14.36 8.21
C SER A 93 -4.71 -14.80 7.28
N ALA A 94 -3.62 -15.30 7.86
CA ALA A 94 -2.51 -15.89 7.11
C ALA A 94 -3.00 -17.04 6.20
N THR A 95 -4.01 -17.79 6.65
CA THR A 95 -4.64 -18.85 5.85
C THR A 95 -5.35 -18.30 4.61
N GLN A 96 -6.06 -17.17 4.75
CA GLN A 96 -6.70 -16.51 3.60
C GLN A 96 -5.68 -16.00 2.58
N VAL A 97 -4.56 -15.43 3.03
CA VAL A 97 -3.47 -15.02 2.13
C VAL A 97 -2.88 -16.22 1.40
N LYS A 98 -2.62 -17.34 2.10
CA LYS A 98 -2.15 -18.60 1.47
C LYS A 98 -3.15 -19.17 0.47
N PHE A 99 -4.44 -19.08 0.76
CA PHE A 99 -5.49 -19.49 -0.16
C PHE A 99 -5.51 -18.62 -1.42
N LEU A 100 -5.46 -17.30 -1.27
CA LEU A 100 -5.41 -16.36 -2.38
C LEU A 100 -4.19 -16.62 -3.30
N ARG A 101 -3.00 -16.90 -2.72
CA ARG A 101 -1.81 -17.26 -3.47
C ARG A 101 -1.98 -18.53 -4.32
N ARG A 102 -2.63 -19.54 -3.77
CA ARG A 102 -2.92 -20.79 -4.52
C ARG A 102 -3.94 -20.55 -5.62
N TRP A 103 -4.96 -19.74 -5.32
CA TRP A 103 -5.99 -19.41 -6.28
C TRP A 103 -5.44 -18.55 -7.42
N LEU A 104 -4.60 -17.57 -7.13
CA LEU A 104 -3.90 -16.75 -8.12
C LEU A 104 -3.17 -17.61 -9.17
N LYS A 105 -2.49 -18.68 -8.74
CA LYS A 105 -1.78 -19.60 -9.65
C LYS A 105 -2.72 -20.48 -10.50
N LYS A 106 -3.95 -20.68 -10.06
CA LYS A 106 -4.95 -21.50 -10.74
C LYS A 106 -5.85 -20.68 -11.66
N ASP A 107 -6.28 -19.52 -11.20
CA ASP A 107 -7.24 -18.63 -11.88
C ASP A 107 -6.99 -17.19 -11.39
N ALA A 108 -6.02 -16.53 -12.00
CA ALA A 108 -5.62 -15.18 -11.59
C ALA A 108 -6.74 -14.13 -11.76
N PRO A 109 -7.54 -14.13 -12.84
CA PRO A 109 -8.65 -13.19 -12.97
C PRO A 109 -9.67 -13.32 -11.84
N ALA A 110 -10.09 -14.54 -11.51
CA ALA A 110 -11.06 -14.78 -10.44
C ALA A 110 -10.48 -14.44 -9.06
N ALA A 111 -9.21 -14.75 -8.81
CA ALA A 111 -8.52 -14.43 -7.56
C ALA A 111 -8.41 -12.91 -7.35
N LEU A 112 -8.06 -12.15 -8.39
CA LEU A 112 -8.01 -10.69 -8.36
C LEU A 112 -9.41 -10.09 -8.15
N ALA A 113 -10.42 -10.57 -8.85
CA ALA A 113 -11.80 -10.09 -8.70
C ALA A 113 -12.34 -10.31 -7.29
N ASP A 114 -12.09 -11.48 -6.66
CA ASP A 114 -12.46 -11.75 -5.27
C ASP A 114 -11.75 -10.83 -4.28
N PHE A 115 -10.44 -10.62 -4.47
CA PHE A 115 -9.68 -9.68 -3.64
C PHE A 115 -10.26 -8.27 -3.72
N TYR A 116 -10.54 -7.78 -4.93
CA TYR A 116 -11.14 -6.45 -5.14
C TYR A 116 -12.49 -6.32 -4.45
N ALA A 117 -13.35 -7.32 -4.59
CA ALA A 117 -14.66 -7.34 -3.92
C ALA A 117 -14.53 -7.30 -2.39
N ARG A 118 -13.63 -8.09 -1.81
CA ARG A 118 -13.38 -8.12 -0.35
C ARG A 118 -12.75 -6.85 0.18
N ALA A 119 -11.85 -6.25 -0.58
CA ALA A 119 -11.20 -5.00 -0.22
C ALA A 119 -12.10 -3.77 -0.45
N GLY A 120 -13.27 -3.95 -1.09
CA GLY A 120 -14.17 -2.85 -1.44
C GLY A 120 -13.56 -1.89 -2.46
N LEU A 121 -12.68 -2.39 -3.35
CA LEU A 121 -12.04 -1.58 -4.37
C LEU A 121 -12.98 -1.37 -5.55
N SER A 122 -13.10 -0.12 -5.98
CA SER A 122 -13.96 0.26 -7.10
C SER A 122 -13.18 0.46 -8.42
N PHE A 123 -11.86 0.21 -8.43
CA PHE A 123 -11.09 0.09 -9.67
C PHE A 123 -11.41 -1.23 -10.38
N PRO A 124 -11.28 -1.29 -11.72
CA PRO A 124 -11.25 -2.58 -12.38
C PRO A 124 -9.95 -3.33 -12.00
N PRO A 125 -10.02 -4.63 -11.66
CA PRO A 125 -8.81 -5.40 -11.44
C PRO A 125 -7.97 -5.46 -12.72
N PRO A 126 -6.64 -5.38 -12.62
CA PRO A 126 -5.78 -5.53 -13.79
C PRO A 126 -5.87 -6.95 -14.34
N ALA A 127 -5.71 -7.10 -15.64
CA ALA A 127 -5.48 -8.42 -16.23
C ALA A 127 -4.10 -8.92 -15.76
N ALA A 128 -4.05 -10.16 -15.25
CA ALA A 128 -2.78 -10.83 -15.08
C ALA A 128 -2.17 -11.08 -16.47
N GLY A 129 -0.92 -10.73 -16.66
CA GLY A 129 -0.27 -10.75 -17.96
C GLY A 129 1.17 -11.28 -17.91
N ASP A 130 1.87 -11.19 -19.04
CA ASP A 130 3.24 -11.69 -19.16
C ASP A 130 4.29 -10.64 -18.76
N ALA A 131 3.87 -9.37 -18.55
CA ALA A 131 4.76 -8.27 -18.18
C ALA A 131 4.64 -7.89 -16.70
N PRO A 132 5.78 -7.52 -16.03
CA PRO A 132 5.72 -6.91 -14.70
C PRO A 132 4.84 -5.66 -14.71
N PRO A 133 4.15 -5.32 -13.60
CA PRO A 133 4.13 -6.02 -12.31
C PRO A 133 2.97 -7.04 -12.18
N TYR A 134 2.32 -7.42 -13.26
CA TYR A 134 1.10 -8.24 -13.25
C TYR A 134 1.33 -9.69 -13.67
N ARG A 135 2.58 -10.11 -13.81
CA ARG A 135 2.87 -11.55 -13.91
C ARG A 135 2.44 -12.25 -12.63
N ILE A 136 2.02 -13.50 -12.75
CA ILE A 136 1.59 -14.30 -11.60
C ILE A 136 2.68 -14.36 -10.53
N GLU A 137 3.94 -14.45 -10.95
CA GLU A 137 5.10 -14.47 -10.06
C GLU A 137 5.27 -13.15 -9.29
N ASP A 138 5.07 -12.01 -9.94
CA ASP A 138 5.18 -10.69 -9.29
C ASP A 138 4.03 -10.46 -8.28
N LEU A 139 2.81 -10.87 -8.66
CA LEU A 139 1.66 -10.84 -7.77
C LEU A 139 1.82 -11.80 -6.59
N ASP A 140 2.34 -13.03 -6.82
CA ASP A 140 2.62 -13.99 -5.75
C ASP A 140 3.71 -13.49 -4.80
N ALA A 141 4.76 -12.84 -5.33
CA ALA A 141 5.80 -12.22 -4.51
C ALA A 141 5.25 -11.11 -3.61
N GLY A 142 4.32 -10.29 -4.11
CA GLY A 142 3.62 -9.30 -3.30
C GLY A 142 2.80 -9.93 -2.17
N LEU A 143 2.08 -11.02 -2.44
CA LEU A 143 1.35 -11.78 -1.42
C LEU A 143 2.29 -12.48 -0.43
N GLU A 144 3.48 -12.90 -0.85
CA GLU A 144 4.51 -13.42 0.08
C GLU A 144 4.93 -12.35 1.07
N ILE A 145 5.19 -11.13 0.60
CA ILE A 145 5.52 -9.99 1.47
C ILE A 145 4.37 -9.71 2.44
N LEU A 146 3.12 -9.65 1.96
CA LEU A 146 1.94 -9.46 2.82
C LEU A 146 1.79 -10.58 3.86
N ALA A 147 2.17 -11.81 3.53
CA ALA A 147 2.07 -12.94 4.44
C ALA A 147 3.15 -12.97 5.52
N THR A 148 4.33 -12.43 5.24
CA THR A 148 5.54 -12.66 6.05
C THR A 148 6.17 -11.41 6.64
N ALA A 149 6.02 -10.25 5.99
CA ALA A 149 6.62 -9.02 6.47
C ALA A 149 5.94 -8.56 7.77
N LYS A 150 6.78 -8.26 8.76
CA LYS A 150 6.36 -7.75 10.05
C LYS A 150 7.39 -6.75 10.55
N LEU A 151 6.92 -5.61 10.98
CA LEU A 151 7.69 -4.60 11.69
C LEU A 151 7.25 -4.61 13.16
N ASP A 152 8.19 -4.61 14.07
CA ASP A 152 7.88 -4.61 15.52
C ASP A 152 7.49 -3.22 16.02
N ALA A 153 7.91 -2.17 15.32
CA ALA A 153 7.56 -0.77 15.62
C ALA A 153 7.66 0.10 14.38
N VAL A 154 7.07 1.29 14.43
CA VAL A 154 7.24 2.34 13.42
C VAL A 154 8.71 2.78 13.39
N PRO A 155 9.37 2.75 12.21
CA PRO A 155 10.76 3.19 12.08
C PRO A 155 10.93 4.66 12.50
N ALA A 156 12.05 5.00 13.12
CA ALA A 156 12.33 6.36 13.57
C ALA A 156 12.21 7.40 12.43
N ALA A 157 12.68 7.05 11.23
CA ALA A 157 12.55 7.90 10.05
C ALA A 157 11.11 8.13 9.57
N ALA A 158 10.17 7.27 9.99
CA ALA A 158 8.77 7.35 9.60
C ALA A 158 7.87 8.04 10.63
N ARG A 159 8.38 8.47 11.77
CA ARG A 159 7.58 9.07 12.87
C ARG A 159 6.93 10.41 12.50
N SER A 160 7.48 11.13 11.54
CA SER A 160 6.93 12.41 11.04
C SER A 160 5.97 12.24 9.86
N TRP A 161 5.77 11.02 9.35
CA TRP A 161 4.93 10.76 8.20
C TRP A 161 3.44 10.88 8.54
N GLU A 162 2.66 11.37 7.60
CA GLU A 162 1.20 11.42 7.74
C GLU A 162 0.59 10.04 7.47
N ILE A 163 -0.36 9.65 8.31
CA ILE A 163 -1.07 8.36 8.23
C ILE A 163 -2.55 8.63 7.95
N VAL A 164 -3.11 7.95 6.95
CA VAL A 164 -4.52 8.05 6.61
C VAL A 164 -5.14 6.66 6.59
N LEU A 165 -6.21 6.48 7.38
CA LEU A 165 -6.91 5.21 7.55
C LEU A 165 -8.41 5.40 7.35
N GLY A 166 -9.05 4.45 6.71
CA GLY A 166 -10.51 4.40 6.57
C GLY A 166 -11.16 3.65 7.73
N GLU A 167 -12.16 4.24 8.37
CA GLU A 167 -12.87 3.58 9.49
C GLU A 167 -13.70 2.37 9.05
N ALA A 168 -14.13 2.34 7.78
CA ALA A 168 -14.87 1.23 7.18
C ALA A 168 -13.98 0.27 6.36
N ASP A 169 -12.67 0.27 6.59
CA ASP A 169 -11.73 -0.62 5.91
C ASP A 169 -12.04 -2.09 6.23
N ALA A 170 -12.29 -2.90 5.20
CA ALA A 170 -12.61 -4.32 5.35
C ALA A 170 -11.36 -5.18 5.62
N LEU A 171 -10.17 -4.70 5.27
CA LEU A 171 -8.90 -5.41 5.42
C LEU A 171 -8.15 -5.04 6.69
N LEU A 172 -8.41 -3.84 7.25
CA LEU A 172 -7.71 -3.29 8.40
C LEU A 172 -8.70 -2.87 9.50
N ASP A 173 -8.31 -3.02 10.72
CA ASP A 173 -8.93 -2.44 11.90
C ASP A 173 -8.30 -1.06 12.14
N ALA A 174 -8.91 0.00 11.63
CA ALA A 174 -8.32 1.33 11.65
C ALA A 174 -7.94 1.82 13.06
N PRO A 175 -8.76 1.66 14.12
CA PRO A 175 -8.35 1.98 15.48
C PRO A 175 -7.13 1.19 15.96
N ALA A 176 -7.09 -0.13 15.69
CA ALA A 176 -5.96 -0.97 16.10
C ALA A 176 -4.67 -0.60 15.34
N VAL A 177 -4.77 -0.31 14.04
CA VAL A 177 -3.64 0.20 13.23
C VAL A 177 -3.19 1.57 13.75
N ALA A 178 -4.11 2.51 13.97
CA ALA A 178 -3.78 3.85 14.47
C ALA A 178 -3.02 3.79 15.80
N ALA A 179 -3.36 2.85 16.68
CA ALA A 179 -2.67 2.63 17.95
C ALA A 179 -1.20 2.19 17.77
N THR A 180 -0.78 1.73 16.60
CA THR A 180 0.64 1.42 16.32
C THR A 180 1.43 2.66 15.87
N PHE A 181 0.76 3.74 15.42
CA PHE A 181 1.35 4.97 14.89
C PHE A 181 1.23 6.14 15.87
N VAL A 182 1.48 5.90 17.17
CA VAL A 182 1.22 6.86 18.27
C VAL A 182 2.00 8.18 18.17
N GLU A 183 3.12 8.21 17.47
CA GLU A 183 3.94 9.41 17.29
C GLU A 183 3.63 10.15 15.98
N ASN A 184 2.78 9.56 15.12
CA ASN A 184 2.46 10.10 13.80
C ASN A 184 1.20 10.99 13.85
N SER A 185 1.06 11.87 12.85
CA SER A 185 -0.23 12.49 12.54
C SER A 185 -1.13 11.44 11.88
N VAL A 186 -2.18 11.01 12.57
CA VAL A 186 -3.12 10.01 12.06
C VAL A 186 -4.46 10.66 11.76
N ARG A 187 -4.91 10.55 10.51
CA ARG A 187 -6.24 10.96 10.06
C ARG A 187 -7.12 9.72 9.84
N LEU A 188 -8.19 9.61 10.60
CA LEU A 188 -9.24 8.62 10.36
C LEU A 188 -10.30 9.24 9.45
N VAL A 189 -10.66 8.55 8.37
CA VAL A 189 -11.66 8.99 7.40
C VAL A 189 -12.97 8.27 7.68
N PRO A 190 -14.02 8.98 8.15
CA PRO A 190 -15.33 8.38 8.38
C PRO A 190 -15.87 7.76 7.09
N ALA A 191 -16.41 6.54 7.18
CA ALA A 191 -16.86 5.74 6.03
C ALA A 191 -15.80 5.46 4.96
N GLY A 192 -14.54 5.89 5.14
CA GLY A 192 -13.42 5.53 4.27
C GLY A 192 -13.19 4.02 4.31
N THR A 193 -12.97 3.43 3.14
CA THR A 193 -12.69 1.99 2.97
C THR A 193 -11.21 1.77 2.66
N HIS A 194 -10.85 0.54 2.24
CA HIS A 194 -9.49 0.31 1.71
C HIS A 194 -9.26 0.99 0.35
N ASP A 195 -10.31 1.40 -0.35
CA ASP A 195 -10.19 2.10 -1.64
C ASP A 195 -9.60 3.51 -1.47
N LEU A 196 -8.47 3.75 -2.13
CA LEU A 196 -7.74 5.02 -2.07
C LEU A 196 -8.63 6.24 -2.40
N ARG A 197 -9.63 6.06 -3.28
CA ARG A 197 -10.59 7.12 -3.64
C ARG A 197 -11.44 7.61 -2.47
N THR A 198 -11.62 6.79 -1.47
CA THR A 198 -12.39 7.15 -0.27
C THR A 198 -11.50 7.74 0.83
N LEU A 199 -10.20 7.72 0.66
CA LEU A 199 -9.21 8.19 1.64
C LEU A 199 -8.63 9.57 1.29
N LEU A 200 -8.69 9.95 0.01
CA LEU A 200 -8.24 11.26 -0.47
C LEU A 200 -9.25 12.34 -0.13
#